data_1027861bdc98915b9c6d1d04bdf9535f
#
_entry.id   1027861bdc98915b9c6d1d04bdf9535f
#
_cell.length_a   1.000
_cell.length_b   1.000
_cell.length_c   1.000
_cell.angle_alpha   90.00
_cell.angle_beta   90.00
_cell.angle_gamma   90.00
#
_symmetry.space_group_name_H-M   'P 1'
#
loop_
_entity.id
_entity.type
_entity.pdbx_description
1 polymer ?
#
loop_
_entity_poly.entity_id
_entity_poly.type
_entity_poly.pdbx_seq_one_letter_code
_entity_poly.pdbx_strand_id
1 'polypeptide(L)'
;MKIANNWKDYKILDMAEGQKLEKWGEIILSRPDPKIIWKEKTYPKKWKEINAVYHRSKTGGGAWEFHKKMPKQWQIKYKELTFNIKPMGFKHTGLFPEQAVNWDWMMEKIQKSKRKEIKVLNLFAYTGGATVACLAAGASVCHVDSSKGMTTWAKENVVSSGLEKRPVRFIIDDVVKFVNREIRRGNKYDAIIMDPPSYGRGAKGEVWQFEENIYDLVELCTNVLSDNPLFFLINSYTTGISSKVLEDILKLTVNKKAKGTVTSGEVGLPMENSELVLPCGIYGRWEK
;
A
#
# COMPACT_ATOMS: atom_id res chain seq x y z
N MET A 1 14.29 -8.47 5.36
CA MET A 1 13.56 -7.25 4.92
C MET A 1 13.72 -7.10 3.42
N LYS A 2 12.64 -6.71 2.72
CA LYS A 2 12.69 -6.30 1.29
C LYS A 2 12.73 -4.78 1.21
N ILE A 3 13.67 -4.24 0.43
CA ILE A 3 13.96 -2.80 0.37
C ILE A 3 13.48 -2.22 -0.96
N ALA A 4 12.68 -1.14 -0.91
CA ALA A 4 12.20 -0.43 -2.09
C ALA A 4 13.26 0.55 -2.61
N ASN A 5 14.29 0.02 -3.27
CA ASN A 5 15.47 0.76 -3.72
C ASN A 5 15.43 1.19 -5.20
N ASN A 6 14.36 0.89 -5.94
CA ASN A 6 14.25 1.19 -7.37
C ASN A 6 13.61 2.55 -7.68
N TRP A 7 13.30 3.35 -6.66
CA TRP A 7 12.75 4.69 -6.83
C TRP A 7 13.79 5.66 -7.41
N LYS A 8 13.35 6.47 -8.40
CA LYS A 8 14.12 7.64 -8.89
C LYS A 8 13.56 8.94 -8.33
N ASP A 9 12.23 9.06 -8.29
CA ASP A 9 11.53 10.28 -7.88
C ASP A 9 11.19 10.34 -6.38
N TYR A 10 11.50 9.29 -5.62
CA TYR A 10 11.33 9.28 -4.18
C TYR A 10 12.62 8.84 -3.47
N LYS A 11 12.96 9.53 -2.38
CA LYS A 11 14.13 9.20 -1.55
C LYS A 11 13.89 9.61 -0.10
N ILE A 12 14.42 8.85 0.85
CA ILE A 12 14.65 9.34 2.21
C ILE A 12 16.02 10.00 2.22
N LEU A 13 16.05 11.30 2.50
CA LEU A 13 17.27 12.11 2.53
C LEU A 13 17.99 12.04 3.88
N ASP A 14 17.24 11.95 4.98
CA ASP A 14 17.75 11.81 6.34
C ASP A 14 16.63 11.36 7.30
N MET A 15 17.01 10.86 8.47
CA MET A 15 16.09 10.39 9.51
C MET A 15 16.64 10.72 10.88
N ALA A 16 15.94 11.53 11.68
CA ALA A 16 16.34 11.87 13.06
C ALA A 16 15.15 12.42 13.88
N GLU A 17 15.24 12.34 15.19
CA GLU A 17 14.31 13.02 16.12
C GLU A 17 12.83 12.72 15.86
N GLY A 18 12.49 11.48 15.49
CA GLY A 18 11.12 11.09 15.17
C GLY A 18 10.60 11.58 13.82
N GLN A 19 11.47 12.14 12.98
CA GLN A 19 11.13 12.68 11.67
C GLN A 19 11.90 12.00 10.56
N LYS A 20 11.26 11.83 9.41
CA LYS A 20 11.91 11.48 8.15
C LYS A 20 11.87 12.65 7.19
N LEU A 21 13.01 12.97 6.61
CA LEU A 21 13.17 13.95 5.57
C LEU A 21 13.11 13.24 4.22
N GLU A 22 12.12 13.55 3.40
CA GLU A 22 11.82 12.83 2.17
C GLU A 22 11.81 13.77 0.97
N LYS A 23 12.35 13.33 -0.14
CA LYS A 23 12.21 13.97 -1.44
C LYS A 23 11.16 13.26 -2.26
N TRP A 24 10.17 14.00 -2.77
CA TRP A 24 9.05 13.56 -3.59
C TRP A 24 9.06 14.32 -4.92
N GLY A 25 9.78 13.82 -5.94
CA GLY A 25 10.15 14.60 -7.10
C GLY A 25 11.08 15.73 -6.69
N GLU A 26 10.67 17.00 -6.89
CA GLU A 26 11.43 18.18 -6.46
C GLU A 26 11.00 18.72 -5.09
N ILE A 27 10.00 18.14 -4.45
CA ILE A 27 9.44 18.61 -3.18
C ILE A 27 10.07 17.84 -2.01
N ILE A 28 10.57 18.58 -1.02
CA ILE A 28 11.15 18.04 0.21
C ILE A 28 10.18 18.22 1.36
N LEU A 29 9.78 17.10 1.97
CA LEU A 29 8.84 17.06 3.07
C LEU A 29 9.50 16.46 4.33
N SER A 30 9.13 16.98 5.50
CA SER A 30 9.41 16.35 6.77
C SER A 30 8.11 15.80 7.38
N ARG A 31 8.11 14.52 7.74
CA ARG A 31 6.95 13.85 8.31
C ARG A 31 7.34 12.99 9.51
N PRO A 32 6.49 12.93 10.57
CA PRO A 32 6.79 12.13 11.75
C PRO A 32 6.72 10.62 11.44
N ASP A 33 7.70 9.89 11.97
CA ASP A 33 7.69 8.44 12.01
C ASP A 33 8.20 7.94 13.38
N PRO A 34 7.36 7.27 14.18
CA PRO A 34 7.71 6.88 15.55
C PRO A 34 8.79 5.81 15.64
N LYS A 35 9.16 5.18 14.52
CA LYS A 35 10.25 4.20 14.45
C LYS A 35 11.62 4.85 14.46
N ILE A 36 11.70 6.15 14.15
CA ILE A 36 12.94 6.92 14.14
C ILE A 36 13.22 7.44 15.56
N ILE A 37 13.86 6.64 16.37
CA ILE A 37 14.11 6.95 17.81
C ILE A 37 15.49 7.54 18.06
N TRP A 38 16.37 7.57 17.08
CA TRP A 38 17.69 8.20 17.15
C TRP A 38 17.61 9.71 16.93
N LYS A 39 18.62 10.44 17.46
CA LYS A 39 18.61 11.91 17.52
C LYS A 39 19.55 12.54 16.50
N GLU A 40 20.59 11.82 16.08
CA GLU A 40 21.63 12.34 15.22
C GLU A 40 21.13 12.53 13.78
N LYS A 41 21.34 13.74 13.23
CA LYS A 41 21.12 14.06 11.82
C LYS A 41 22.39 13.76 11.04
N THR A 42 22.31 12.86 10.09
CA THR A 42 23.43 12.52 9.21
C THR A 42 23.76 13.68 8.26
N TYR A 43 22.73 14.35 7.76
CA TYR A 43 22.86 15.44 6.80
C TYR A 43 22.15 16.73 7.24
N PRO A 44 22.67 17.45 8.29
CA PRO A 44 21.96 18.61 8.88
C PRO A 44 21.64 19.72 7.89
N LYS A 45 22.46 19.88 6.83
CA LYS A 45 22.25 20.92 5.80
C LYS A 45 20.96 20.65 4.99
N LYS A 46 20.62 19.39 4.70
CA LYS A 46 19.41 19.01 3.93
C LYS A 46 18.12 19.43 4.64
N TRP A 47 18.12 19.49 5.97
CA TRP A 47 16.95 19.92 6.77
C TRP A 47 16.61 21.40 6.62
N LYS A 48 17.50 22.21 6.05
CA LYS A 48 17.24 23.62 5.72
C LYS A 48 16.50 23.79 4.38
N GLU A 49 16.35 22.73 3.62
CA GLU A 49 15.78 22.76 2.27
C GLU A 49 14.28 22.40 2.23
N ILE A 50 13.68 22.15 3.38
CA ILE A 50 12.30 21.67 3.53
C ILE A 50 11.30 22.62 2.85
N ASN A 51 10.36 22.04 2.08
CA ASN A 51 9.21 22.75 1.54
C ASN A 51 8.04 22.80 2.54
N ALA A 52 7.76 21.70 3.22
CA ALA A 52 6.72 21.62 4.23
C ALA A 52 7.02 20.56 5.31
N VAL A 53 6.55 20.84 6.52
CA VAL A 53 6.64 19.93 7.70
C VAL A 53 5.24 19.58 8.16
N TYR A 54 5.00 18.29 8.44
CA TYR A 54 3.78 17.88 9.09
C TYR A 54 3.97 17.79 10.61
N HIS A 55 3.20 18.55 11.35
CA HIS A 55 3.15 18.53 12.81
C HIS A 55 1.98 17.69 13.29
N ARG A 56 2.27 16.64 14.07
CA ARG A 56 1.23 15.80 14.69
C ARG A 56 0.65 16.52 15.91
N SER A 57 -0.68 16.55 16.01
CA SER A 57 -1.33 17.06 17.21
C SER A 57 -1.36 15.99 18.32
N LYS A 58 -1.50 16.44 19.56
CA LYS A 58 -1.62 15.56 20.75
C LYS A 58 -2.97 14.82 20.79
N THR A 59 -4.00 15.36 20.11
CA THR A 59 -5.37 14.84 20.11
C THR A 59 -5.70 13.98 18.87
N GLY A 60 -4.69 13.67 18.04
CA GLY A 60 -4.85 13.00 16.75
C GLY A 60 -4.95 13.99 15.59
N GLY A 61 -4.59 13.53 14.39
CA GLY A 61 -4.45 14.39 13.22
C GLY A 61 -3.20 15.27 13.29
N GLY A 62 -3.27 16.46 12.72
CA GLY A 62 -2.18 17.43 12.67
C GLY A 62 -2.34 18.43 11.53
N ALA A 63 -1.31 19.21 11.26
CA ALA A 63 -1.30 20.24 10.22
C ALA A 63 0.04 20.31 9.49
N TRP A 64 0.00 20.78 8.25
CA TRP A 64 1.17 21.10 7.45
C TRP A 64 1.58 22.55 7.68
N GLU A 65 2.84 22.75 7.98
CA GLU A 65 3.51 24.06 7.95
C GLU A 65 4.30 24.17 6.65
N PHE A 66 4.01 25.20 5.84
CA PHE A 66 4.63 25.41 4.54
C PHE A 66 5.72 26.48 4.64
N HIS A 67 6.96 26.09 4.37
CA HIS A 67 8.14 26.98 4.40
C HIS A 67 8.45 27.57 3.03
N LYS A 68 8.06 26.88 1.95
CA LYS A 68 8.29 27.34 0.57
C LYS A 68 7.03 27.16 -0.26
N LYS A 69 6.85 27.99 -1.27
CA LYS A 69 5.78 27.82 -2.26
C LYS A 69 5.95 26.46 -2.96
N MET A 70 4.89 25.70 -3.01
CA MET A 70 4.86 24.40 -3.67
C MET A 70 3.49 24.17 -4.34
N PRO A 71 3.39 23.28 -5.35
CA PRO A 71 2.13 22.96 -5.97
C PRO A 71 1.20 22.26 -4.97
N LYS A 72 -0.11 22.45 -5.13
CA LYS A 72 -1.13 21.74 -4.33
C LYS A 72 -1.13 20.24 -4.60
N GLN A 73 -0.74 19.84 -5.81
CA GLN A 73 -0.62 18.47 -6.28
C GLN A 73 0.51 18.40 -7.30
N TRP A 74 1.29 17.33 -7.30
CA TRP A 74 2.34 17.04 -8.29
C TRP A 74 2.40 15.56 -8.58
N GLN A 75 3.23 15.14 -9.51
CA GLN A 75 3.40 13.76 -9.90
C GLN A 75 4.79 13.25 -9.59
N ILE A 76 4.88 11.97 -9.23
CA ILE A 76 6.11 11.20 -9.18
C ILE A 76 5.95 9.90 -9.96
N LYS A 77 7.06 9.35 -10.43
CA LYS A 77 7.08 8.11 -11.20
C LYS A 77 7.80 6.99 -10.47
N TYR A 78 7.25 5.81 -10.61
CA TYR A 78 7.92 4.56 -10.29
C TYR A 78 7.94 3.70 -11.55
N LYS A 79 9.13 3.57 -12.18
CA LYS A 79 9.25 2.98 -13.52
C LYS A 79 8.26 3.67 -14.50
N GLU A 80 7.38 2.92 -15.14
CA GLU A 80 6.34 3.45 -16.03
C GLU A 80 5.07 3.97 -15.32
N LEU A 81 4.94 3.73 -14.01
CA LEU A 81 3.77 4.13 -13.25
C LEU A 81 3.87 5.58 -12.79
N THR A 82 2.78 6.34 -12.89
CA THR A 82 2.71 7.74 -12.48
C THR A 82 1.68 7.92 -11.36
N PHE A 83 2.09 8.56 -10.27
CA PHE A 83 1.26 8.78 -9.11
C PHE A 83 1.11 10.26 -8.79
N ASN A 84 -0.12 10.68 -8.54
CA ASN A 84 -0.44 12.01 -8.08
C ASN A 84 -0.20 12.10 -6.56
N ILE A 85 0.53 13.11 -6.11
CA ILE A 85 0.92 13.33 -4.74
C ILE A 85 0.37 14.68 -4.28
N LYS A 86 -0.18 14.74 -3.07
CA LYS A 86 -0.60 15.99 -2.41
C LYS A 86 -0.58 15.84 -0.90
N PRO A 87 -0.26 16.88 -0.13
CA PRO A 87 -0.44 16.91 1.31
C PRO A 87 -1.92 16.72 1.65
N MET A 88 -2.22 15.82 2.59
CA MET A 88 -3.57 15.59 3.10
C MET A 88 -3.74 16.23 4.48
N GLY A 89 -4.96 16.28 5.00
CA GLY A 89 -5.23 16.67 6.39
C GLY A 89 -4.57 15.76 7.44
N PHE A 90 -3.94 14.66 6.99
CA PHE A 90 -3.10 13.76 7.78
C PHE A 90 -1.66 13.79 7.23
N LYS A 91 -0.73 13.09 7.93
CA LYS A 91 0.67 13.00 7.50
C LYS A 91 0.89 12.34 6.13
N HIS A 92 -0.13 11.70 5.57
CA HIS A 92 -0.02 10.95 4.31
C HIS A 92 -0.05 11.89 3.10
N THR A 93 0.56 11.44 2.02
CA THR A 93 0.71 12.18 0.76
C THR A 93 0.05 11.47 -0.43
N GLY A 94 -0.68 10.40 -0.14
CA GLY A 94 -1.39 9.61 -1.15
C GLY A 94 -0.64 8.37 -1.65
N LEU A 95 0.58 8.12 -1.19
CA LEU A 95 1.34 6.94 -1.61
C LEU A 95 2.20 6.39 -0.47
N PHE A 96 2.43 5.09 -0.51
CA PHE A 96 3.34 4.35 0.37
C PHE A 96 4.48 3.78 -0.49
N PRO A 97 5.62 4.48 -0.58
CA PRO A 97 6.70 4.11 -1.50
C PRO A 97 7.31 2.73 -1.22
N GLU A 98 7.30 2.27 0.02
CA GLU A 98 7.77 0.95 0.42
C GLU A 98 7.00 -0.19 -0.25
N GLN A 99 5.75 0.06 -0.65
CA GLN A 99 4.92 -0.92 -1.36
C GLN A 99 5.43 -1.25 -2.77
N ALA A 100 6.36 -0.49 -3.29
CA ALA A 100 6.97 -0.75 -4.60
C ALA A 100 7.57 -2.17 -4.70
N VAL A 101 8.08 -2.74 -3.60
CA VAL A 101 8.57 -4.14 -3.59
C VAL A 101 7.45 -5.16 -3.76
N ASN A 102 6.23 -4.82 -3.33
CA ASN A 102 5.06 -5.65 -3.55
C ASN A 102 4.51 -5.45 -4.97
N TRP A 103 4.55 -4.21 -5.50
CA TRP A 103 4.16 -3.95 -6.89
C TRP A 103 5.05 -4.70 -7.87
N ASP A 104 6.36 -4.66 -7.70
CA ASP A 104 7.32 -5.40 -8.54
C ASP A 104 7.03 -6.91 -8.51
N TRP A 105 6.81 -7.46 -7.32
CA TRP A 105 6.50 -8.87 -7.17
C TRP A 105 5.16 -9.26 -7.84
N MET A 106 4.11 -8.47 -7.65
CA MET A 106 2.81 -8.74 -8.29
C MET A 106 2.89 -8.64 -9.82
N MET A 107 3.55 -7.60 -10.32
CA MET A 107 3.77 -7.40 -11.76
C MET A 107 4.53 -8.59 -12.36
N GLU A 108 5.61 -9.03 -11.70
CA GLU A 108 6.38 -10.20 -12.12
C GLU A 108 5.52 -11.47 -12.17
N LYS A 109 4.71 -11.73 -11.13
CA LYS A 109 3.83 -12.92 -11.08
C LYS A 109 2.78 -12.88 -12.19
N ILE A 110 2.14 -11.74 -12.43
CA ILE A 110 1.16 -11.57 -13.49
C ILE A 110 1.80 -11.84 -14.85
N GLN A 111 2.93 -11.20 -15.16
CA GLN A 111 3.60 -11.33 -16.45
C GLN A 111 4.16 -12.74 -16.70
N LYS A 112 4.82 -13.35 -15.69
CA LYS A 112 5.37 -14.70 -15.80
C LYS A 112 4.33 -15.80 -15.92
N SER A 113 3.09 -15.57 -15.46
CA SER A 113 2.02 -16.56 -15.56
C SER A 113 1.63 -16.89 -16.99
N LYS A 114 1.87 -15.96 -17.94
CA LYS A 114 1.49 -16.06 -19.36
C LYS A 114 -0.02 -16.32 -19.58
N ARG A 115 -0.86 -16.07 -18.57
CA ARG A 115 -2.31 -16.21 -18.69
C ARG A 115 -2.89 -15.07 -19.51
N LYS A 116 -3.88 -15.36 -20.35
CA LYS A 116 -4.57 -14.34 -21.18
C LYS A 116 -5.41 -13.40 -20.32
N GLU A 117 -6.03 -13.93 -19.28
CA GLU A 117 -6.88 -13.18 -18.36
C GLU A 117 -6.46 -13.48 -16.92
N ILE A 118 -6.27 -12.44 -16.14
CA ILE A 118 -6.01 -12.51 -14.71
C ILE A 118 -6.92 -11.49 -14.04
N LYS A 119 -7.72 -11.93 -13.09
CA LYS A 119 -8.63 -11.11 -12.29
C LYS A 119 -8.05 -10.89 -10.90
N VAL A 120 -7.75 -9.64 -10.57
CA VAL A 120 -7.20 -9.25 -9.28
C VAL A 120 -8.25 -8.54 -8.44
N LEU A 121 -8.44 -8.95 -7.20
CA LEU A 121 -9.24 -8.25 -6.20
C LEU A 121 -8.30 -7.48 -5.26
N ASN A 122 -8.40 -6.16 -5.26
CA ASN A 122 -7.63 -5.28 -4.38
C ASN A 122 -8.57 -4.66 -3.34
N LEU A 123 -8.40 -5.05 -2.09
CA LEU A 123 -9.20 -4.67 -0.93
C LEU A 123 -8.44 -3.65 -0.07
N PHE A 124 -9.15 -2.69 0.53
CA PHE A 124 -8.56 -1.51 1.19
C PHE A 124 -7.60 -0.79 0.24
N ALA A 125 -8.08 -0.61 -0.99
CA ALA A 125 -7.20 -0.33 -2.13
C ALA A 125 -6.66 1.11 -2.15
N TYR A 126 -7.11 1.98 -1.25
CA TYR A 126 -6.63 3.35 -1.04
C TYR A 126 -6.57 4.15 -2.34
N THR A 127 -5.46 4.82 -2.63
CA THR A 127 -5.23 5.60 -3.87
C THR A 127 -4.78 4.74 -5.05
N GLY A 128 -4.83 3.40 -4.92
CA GLY A 128 -4.68 2.48 -6.02
C GLY A 128 -3.26 2.16 -6.46
N GLY A 129 -2.24 2.30 -5.62
CA GLY A 129 -0.87 1.93 -6.01
C GLY A 129 -0.76 0.50 -6.55
N ALA A 130 -1.30 -0.49 -5.81
CA ALA A 130 -1.36 -1.89 -6.25
C ALA A 130 -2.28 -2.09 -7.48
N THR A 131 -3.39 -1.33 -7.57
CA THR A 131 -4.29 -1.35 -8.73
C THR A 131 -3.56 -0.95 -10.00
N VAL A 132 -2.85 0.19 -9.98
CA VAL A 132 -2.07 0.69 -11.12
C VAL A 132 -1.01 -0.33 -11.54
N ALA A 133 -0.27 -0.90 -10.56
CA ALA A 133 0.75 -1.91 -10.84
C ALA A 133 0.17 -3.17 -11.53
N CYS A 134 -0.94 -3.70 -11.01
CA CYS A 134 -1.58 -4.88 -11.61
C CYS A 134 -2.16 -4.60 -13.00
N LEU A 135 -2.76 -3.42 -13.23
CA LEU A 135 -3.24 -3.00 -14.56
C LEU A 135 -2.09 -2.86 -15.57
N ALA A 136 -0.97 -2.27 -15.17
CA ALA A 136 0.22 -2.15 -16.01
C ALA A 136 0.79 -3.52 -16.40
N ALA A 137 0.72 -4.50 -15.50
CA ALA A 137 1.13 -5.87 -15.76
C ALA A 137 0.16 -6.67 -16.66
N GLY A 138 -1.02 -6.11 -17.00
CA GLY A 138 -1.98 -6.71 -17.91
C GLY A 138 -3.19 -7.41 -17.25
N ALA A 139 -3.32 -7.34 -15.93
CA ALA A 139 -4.48 -7.88 -15.23
C ALA A 139 -5.71 -6.98 -15.35
N SER A 140 -6.91 -7.54 -15.14
CA SER A 140 -8.11 -6.82 -14.79
C SER A 140 -8.20 -6.67 -13.27
N VAL A 141 -8.67 -5.51 -12.78
CA VAL A 141 -8.66 -5.23 -11.34
C VAL A 141 -10.04 -4.81 -10.84
N CYS A 142 -10.48 -5.41 -9.75
CA CYS A 142 -11.57 -4.90 -8.93
C CYS A 142 -10.96 -4.17 -7.72
N HIS A 143 -11.02 -2.85 -7.75
CA HIS A 143 -10.53 -1.94 -6.71
C HIS A 143 -11.66 -1.65 -5.73
N VAL A 144 -11.50 -2.00 -4.47
CA VAL A 144 -12.51 -1.83 -3.41
C VAL A 144 -11.93 -0.99 -2.27
N ASP A 145 -12.57 0.14 -2.01
CA ASP A 145 -12.26 1.01 -0.87
C ASP A 145 -13.53 1.68 -0.36
N SER A 146 -13.66 1.89 0.93
CA SER A 146 -14.83 2.54 1.52
C SER A 146 -14.85 4.05 1.31
N SER A 147 -13.71 4.66 1.00
CA SER A 147 -13.55 6.10 0.81
C SER A 147 -13.76 6.51 -0.65
N LYS A 148 -14.80 7.31 -0.91
CA LYS A 148 -15.04 7.91 -2.23
C LYS A 148 -13.86 8.77 -2.69
N GLY A 149 -13.26 9.55 -1.76
CA GLY A 149 -12.11 10.41 -2.08
C GLY A 149 -10.89 9.62 -2.52
N MET A 150 -10.56 8.52 -1.83
CA MET A 150 -9.44 7.65 -2.19
C MET A 150 -9.71 6.94 -3.51
N THR A 151 -10.92 6.44 -3.73
CA THR A 151 -11.31 5.82 -5.00
C THR A 151 -11.25 6.80 -6.18
N THR A 152 -11.63 8.07 -5.98
CA THR A 152 -11.46 9.11 -7.01
C THR A 152 -9.99 9.33 -7.33
N TRP A 153 -9.14 9.43 -6.31
CA TRP A 153 -7.70 9.58 -6.50
C TRP A 153 -7.07 8.36 -7.19
N ALA A 154 -7.54 7.15 -6.89
CA ALA A 154 -7.11 5.95 -7.60
C ALA A 154 -7.44 6.01 -9.10
N LYS A 155 -8.62 6.53 -9.48
CA LYS A 155 -8.96 6.79 -10.90
C LYS A 155 -8.00 7.78 -11.55
N GLU A 156 -7.67 8.88 -10.85
CA GLU A 156 -6.69 9.85 -11.32
C GLU A 156 -5.30 9.21 -11.54
N ASN A 157 -4.85 8.33 -10.64
CA ASN A 157 -3.59 7.60 -10.79
C ASN A 157 -3.60 6.62 -11.97
N VAL A 158 -4.72 5.95 -12.23
CA VAL A 158 -4.89 5.09 -13.42
C VAL A 158 -4.78 5.91 -14.71
N VAL A 159 -5.46 7.08 -14.77
CA VAL A 159 -5.38 8.00 -15.92
C VAL A 159 -3.97 8.56 -16.10
N SER A 160 -3.35 9.04 -15.02
CA SER A 160 -1.99 9.60 -15.06
C SER A 160 -0.94 8.56 -15.50
N SER A 161 -1.21 7.27 -15.29
CA SER A 161 -0.36 6.17 -15.76
C SER A 161 -0.70 5.69 -17.19
N GLY A 162 -1.66 6.33 -17.89
CA GLY A 162 -2.08 5.94 -19.24
C GLY A 162 -2.82 4.60 -19.31
N LEU A 163 -3.47 4.20 -18.21
CA LEU A 163 -4.12 2.89 -18.05
C LEU A 163 -5.65 2.95 -18.09
N GLU A 164 -6.24 4.08 -18.48
CA GLU A 164 -7.70 4.31 -18.46
C GLU A 164 -8.49 3.34 -19.35
N LYS A 165 -7.85 2.75 -20.35
CA LYS A 165 -8.45 1.73 -21.23
C LYS A 165 -8.33 0.30 -20.71
N ARG A 166 -7.61 0.10 -19.59
CA ARG A 166 -7.47 -1.22 -18.95
C ARG A 166 -8.74 -1.59 -18.17
N PRO A 167 -9.09 -2.88 -18.09
CA PRO A 167 -10.30 -3.31 -17.42
C PRO A 167 -10.19 -3.15 -15.90
N VAL A 168 -10.82 -2.12 -15.36
CA VAL A 168 -10.87 -1.83 -13.93
C VAL A 168 -12.29 -1.52 -13.46
N ARG A 169 -12.67 -2.08 -12.32
CA ARG A 169 -13.91 -1.77 -11.61
C ARG A 169 -13.57 -1.06 -10.31
N PHE A 170 -14.11 0.14 -10.11
CA PHE A 170 -13.97 0.90 -8.87
C PHE A 170 -15.23 0.76 -8.03
N ILE A 171 -15.09 0.22 -6.84
CA ILE A 171 -16.18 -0.06 -5.91
C ILE A 171 -15.96 0.76 -4.63
N ILE A 172 -16.95 1.54 -4.24
CA ILE A 172 -16.96 2.26 -2.97
C ILE A 172 -17.87 1.47 -2.05
N ASP A 173 -17.28 0.68 -1.16
CA ASP A 173 -18.02 -0.21 -0.26
C ASP A 173 -17.18 -0.74 0.90
N ASP A 174 -17.85 -1.27 1.92
CA ASP A 174 -17.25 -2.09 2.94
C ASP A 174 -16.73 -3.40 2.35
N VAL A 175 -15.50 -3.77 2.72
CA VAL A 175 -14.80 -4.93 2.17
C VAL A 175 -15.52 -6.24 2.46
N VAL A 176 -15.95 -6.46 3.70
CA VAL A 176 -16.63 -7.71 4.11
C VAL A 176 -17.96 -7.85 3.38
N LYS A 177 -18.74 -6.76 3.30
CA LYS A 177 -20.01 -6.73 2.56
C LYS A 177 -19.79 -7.00 1.07
N PHE A 178 -18.75 -6.40 0.49
CA PHE A 178 -18.41 -6.60 -0.91
C PHE A 178 -18.06 -8.08 -1.18
N VAL A 179 -17.14 -8.68 -0.41
CA VAL A 179 -16.72 -10.07 -0.59
C VAL A 179 -17.91 -11.03 -0.45
N ASN A 180 -18.77 -10.83 0.54
CA ASN A 180 -19.98 -11.63 0.68
C ASN A 180 -20.92 -11.54 -0.54
N ARG A 181 -21.02 -10.36 -1.19
CA ARG A 181 -21.79 -10.24 -2.45
C ARG A 181 -21.12 -10.97 -3.60
N GLU A 182 -19.80 -10.93 -3.71
CA GLU A 182 -19.06 -11.63 -4.77
C GLU A 182 -19.19 -13.16 -4.60
N ILE A 183 -19.19 -13.67 -3.36
CA ILE A 183 -19.49 -15.08 -3.07
C ILE A 183 -20.88 -15.46 -3.59
N ARG A 184 -21.93 -14.70 -3.24
CA ARG A 184 -23.30 -14.98 -3.70
C ARG A 184 -23.47 -14.90 -5.22
N ARG A 185 -22.65 -14.08 -5.90
CA ARG A 185 -22.63 -13.94 -7.36
C ARG A 185 -21.79 -15.01 -8.07
N GLY A 186 -21.05 -15.82 -7.31
CA GLY A 186 -20.14 -16.82 -7.86
C GLY A 186 -18.91 -16.22 -8.55
N ASN A 187 -18.60 -14.94 -8.30
CA ASN A 187 -17.42 -14.30 -8.88
C ASN A 187 -16.13 -14.85 -8.27
N LYS A 188 -15.11 -15.03 -9.10
CA LYS A 188 -13.81 -15.57 -8.72
C LYS A 188 -12.68 -14.66 -9.19
N TYR A 189 -11.58 -14.68 -8.43
CA TYR A 189 -10.38 -13.88 -8.65
C TYR A 189 -9.14 -14.77 -8.59
N ASP A 190 -8.20 -14.50 -9.48
CA ASP A 190 -6.93 -15.23 -9.55
C ASP A 190 -5.92 -14.72 -8.53
N ALA A 191 -6.06 -13.49 -8.11
CA ALA A 191 -5.22 -12.92 -7.07
C ALA A 191 -6.02 -12.00 -6.15
N ILE A 192 -5.62 -11.96 -4.87
CA ILE A 192 -6.20 -11.07 -3.86
C ILE A 192 -5.09 -10.29 -3.17
N ILE A 193 -5.29 -9.01 -3.02
CA ILE A 193 -4.42 -8.07 -2.31
C ILE A 193 -5.24 -7.40 -1.22
N MET A 194 -4.67 -7.26 -0.03
CA MET A 194 -5.28 -6.48 1.03
C MET A 194 -4.25 -5.72 1.86
N ASP A 195 -4.60 -4.48 2.20
CA ASP A 195 -3.83 -3.59 3.07
C ASP A 195 -4.74 -2.99 4.14
N PRO A 196 -5.29 -3.83 5.04
CA PRO A 196 -6.25 -3.39 6.03
C PRO A 196 -5.63 -2.43 7.05
N PRO A 197 -6.37 -1.42 7.52
CA PRO A 197 -5.91 -0.54 8.58
C PRO A 197 -5.79 -1.30 9.90
N SER A 198 -4.97 -0.78 10.83
CA SER A 198 -4.91 -1.32 12.20
C SER A 198 -6.25 -1.15 12.92
N TYR A 199 -6.92 -0.02 12.69
CA TYR A 199 -8.23 0.32 13.24
C TYR A 199 -9.05 1.11 12.22
N GLY A 200 -10.36 0.87 12.18
CA GLY A 200 -11.28 1.62 11.33
C GLY A 200 -12.71 1.62 11.87
N ARG A 201 -13.51 2.57 11.43
CA ARG A 201 -14.96 2.61 11.68
C ARG A 201 -15.70 2.68 10.36
N GLY A 202 -16.64 1.77 10.16
CA GLY A 202 -17.57 1.80 9.05
C GLY A 202 -18.62 2.89 9.22
N ALA A 203 -19.31 3.23 8.11
CA ALA A 203 -20.32 4.29 8.07
C ALA A 203 -21.54 4.02 8.98
N LYS A 204 -21.76 2.77 9.37
CA LYS A 204 -22.86 2.35 10.24
C LYS A 204 -22.41 1.98 11.67
N GLY A 205 -21.19 2.39 12.06
CA GLY A 205 -20.64 2.13 13.38
C GLY A 205 -19.91 0.78 13.52
N GLU A 206 -19.75 0.02 12.43
CA GLU A 206 -18.94 -1.19 12.45
C GLU A 206 -17.50 -0.84 12.87
N VAL A 207 -16.92 -1.65 13.73
CA VAL A 207 -15.54 -1.49 14.19
C VAL A 207 -14.68 -2.55 13.52
N TRP A 208 -13.60 -2.12 12.89
CA TRP A 208 -12.52 -2.95 12.42
C TRP A 208 -11.33 -2.82 13.36
N GLN A 209 -10.83 -3.95 13.86
CA GLN A 209 -9.54 -4.07 14.52
C GLN A 209 -8.77 -5.19 13.83
N PHE A 210 -7.53 -4.91 13.45
CA PHE A 210 -6.75 -5.84 12.64
C PHE A 210 -6.64 -7.22 13.33
N GLU A 211 -6.24 -7.25 14.58
CA GLU A 211 -5.99 -8.46 15.35
C GLU A 211 -7.25 -9.34 15.53
N GLU A 212 -8.41 -8.73 15.57
CA GLU A 212 -9.68 -9.43 15.77
C GLU A 212 -10.29 -9.91 14.46
N ASN A 213 -10.06 -9.21 13.34
CA ASN A 213 -10.83 -9.41 12.14
C ASN A 213 -10.03 -9.99 10.95
N ILE A 214 -8.69 -9.93 10.99
CA ILE A 214 -7.88 -10.29 9.80
C ILE A 214 -8.00 -11.77 9.43
N TYR A 215 -8.02 -12.67 10.41
CA TYR A 215 -8.11 -14.10 10.15
C TYR A 215 -9.42 -14.43 9.42
N ASP A 216 -10.55 -13.96 9.95
CA ASP A 216 -11.89 -14.23 9.38
C ASP A 216 -12.03 -13.61 7.99
N LEU A 217 -11.46 -12.42 7.76
CA LEU A 217 -11.48 -11.79 6.45
C LEU A 217 -10.67 -12.60 5.42
N VAL A 218 -9.48 -13.07 5.78
CA VAL A 218 -8.65 -13.89 4.87
C VAL A 218 -9.36 -15.21 4.56
N GLU A 219 -9.93 -15.87 5.57
CA GLU A 219 -10.71 -17.09 5.38
C GLU A 219 -11.93 -16.85 4.48
N LEU A 220 -12.70 -15.78 4.70
CA LEU A 220 -13.81 -15.37 3.86
C LEU A 220 -13.37 -15.18 2.40
N CYS A 221 -12.24 -14.49 2.17
CA CYS A 221 -11.68 -14.22 0.85
C CYS A 221 -11.27 -15.50 0.10
N THR A 222 -10.97 -16.61 0.80
CA THR A 222 -10.68 -17.90 0.11
C THR A 222 -11.86 -18.39 -0.72
N ASN A 223 -13.09 -17.98 -0.39
CA ASN A 223 -14.30 -18.38 -1.12
C ASN A 223 -14.46 -17.68 -2.47
N VAL A 224 -13.74 -16.59 -2.72
CA VAL A 224 -13.71 -15.89 -4.01
C VAL A 224 -12.41 -16.13 -4.78
N LEU A 225 -11.50 -16.97 -4.30
CA LEU A 225 -10.37 -17.44 -5.10
C LEU A 225 -10.84 -18.33 -6.24
N SER A 226 -10.21 -18.20 -7.42
CA SER A 226 -10.40 -19.12 -8.55
C SER A 226 -9.85 -20.52 -8.23
N ASP A 227 -10.17 -21.50 -9.05
CA ASP A 227 -9.66 -22.88 -8.89
C ASP A 227 -8.15 -22.97 -9.15
N ASN A 228 -7.60 -22.01 -9.87
CA ASN A 228 -6.17 -21.90 -10.15
C ASN A 228 -5.66 -20.51 -9.78
N PRO A 229 -5.62 -20.14 -8.49
CA PRO A 229 -5.18 -18.82 -8.06
C PRO A 229 -3.69 -18.62 -8.32
N LEU A 230 -3.29 -17.34 -8.47
CA LEU A 230 -1.92 -16.96 -8.77
C LEU A 230 -1.17 -16.50 -7.52
N PHE A 231 -1.77 -15.59 -6.75
CA PHE A 231 -1.18 -15.12 -5.50
C PHE A 231 -2.21 -14.53 -4.52
N PHE A 232 -1.80 -14.45 -3.26
CA PHE A 232 -2.49 -13.72 -2.20
C PHE A 232 -1.47 -12.88 -1.43
N LEU A 233 -1.75 -11.59 -1.24
CA LEU A 233 -0.89 -10.64 -0.52
C LEU A 233 -1.66 -9.99 0.62
N ILE A 234 -1.08 -10.02 1.81
CA ILE A 234 -1.55 -9.24 2.98
C ILE A 234 -0.43 -8.28 3.37
N ASN A 235 -0.75 -7.00 3.52
CA ASN A 235 0.11 -6.01 4.14
C ASN A 235 -0.39 -5.67 5.54
N SER A 236 0.49 -5.23 6.42
CA SER A 236 0.11 -4.66 7.71
C SER A 236 1.12 -3.63 8.21
N TYR A 237 0.58 -2.59 8.80
CA TYR A 237 1.32 -1.54 9.52
C TYR A 237 0.98 -1.54 11.01
N THR A 238 0.28 -2.58 11.47
CA THR A 238 -0.15 -2.73 12.86
C THR A 238 1.06 -3.01 13.75
N THR A 239 1.24 -2.17 14.76
CA THR A 239 2.32 -2.32 15.73
C THR A 239 2.09 -3.58 16.59
N GLY A 240 3.14 -4.32 16.88
CA GLY A 240 3.08 -5.53 17.71
C GLY A 240 2.78 -6.82 16.94
N ILE A 241 2.38 -6.74 15.66
CA ILE A 241 2.18 -7.91 14.80
C ILE A 241 3.48 -8.23 14.06
N SER A 242 3.98 -9.45 14.19
CA SER A 242 5.13 -9.91 13.40
C SER A 242 4.70 -10.45 12.03
N SER A 243 5.60 -10.42 11.06
CA SER A 243 5.33 -11.00 9.74
C SER A 243 5.03 -12.50 9.79
N LYS A 244 5.55 -13.19 10.81
CA LYS A 244 5.26 -14.62 11.04
C LYS A 244 3.77 -14.90 11.27
N VAL A 245 3.06 -13.97 11.92
CA VAL A 245 1.60 -14.08 12.13
C VAL A 245 0.86 -14.07 10.78
N LEU A 246 1.25 -13.20 9.85
CA LEU A 246 0.65 -13.18 8.50
C LEU A 246 0.93 -14.46 7.72
N GLU A 247 2.15 -15.02 7.89
CA GLU A 247 2.51 -16.30 7.28
C GLU A 247 1.63 -17.44 7.80
N ASP A 248 1.42 -17.50 9.11
CA ASP A 248 0.62 -18.57 9.73
C ASP A 248 -0.87 -18.43 9.36
N ILE A 249 -1.41 -17.22 9.28
CA ILE A 249 -2.76 -16.97 8.76
C ILE A 249 -2.88 -17.52 7.33
N LEU A 250 -1.95 -17.20 6.43
CA LEU A 250 -1.98 -17.70 5.06
C LEU A 250 -1.84 -19.23 4.98
N LYS A 251 -1.02 -19.84 5.84
CA LYS A 251 -0.90 -21.30 5.92
C LYS A 251 -2.18 -21.96 6.39
N LEU A 252 -2.85 -21.38 7.37
CA LEU A 252 -4.07 -21.90 7.97
C LEU A 252 -5.33 -21.67 7.11
N THR A 253 -5.30 -20.75 6.15
CA THR A 253 -6.43 -20.37 5.31
C THR A 253 -6.16 -20.67 3.82
N VAL A 254 -5.48 -19.76 3.13
CA VAL A 254 -5.25 -19.82 1.67
C VAL A 254 -4.54 -21.10 1.26
N ASN A 255 -3.50 -21.50 1.98
CA ASN A 255 -2.70 -22.68 1.64
C ASN A 255 -3.43 -24.02 1.89
N LYS A 256 -4.49 -24.01 2.73
CA LYS A 256 -5.40 -25.16 2.84
C LYS A 256 -6.29 -25.27 1.60
N LYS A 257 -6.76 -24.16 1.07
CA LYS A 257 -7.64 -24.08 -0.10
C LYS A 257 -6.88 -24.39 -1.40
N ALA A 258 -5.70 -23.82 -1.56
CA ALA A 258 -4.85 -24.01 -2.72
C ALA A 258 -3.40 -24.17 -2.26
N LYS A 259 -2.78 -25.32 -2.52
CA LYS A 259 -1.38 -25.57 -2.16
C LYS A 259 -0.45 -24.63 -2.94
N GLY A 260 0.51 -24.04 -2.25
CA GLY A 260 1.48 -23.12 -2.81
C GLY A 260 2.59 -22.80 -1.83
N THR A 261 3.37 -21.77 -2.10
CA THR A 261 4.47 -21.30 -1.25
C THR A 261 4.02 -20.08 -0.44
N VAL A 262 4.25 -20.13 0.87
CA VAL A 262 3.97 -18.98 1.77
C VAL A 262 5.28 -18.38 2.23
N THR A 263 5.40 -17.06 2.11
CA THR A 263 6.54 -16.28 2.59
C THR A 263 6.05 -15.05 3.35
N SER A 264 6.87 -14.56 4.26
CA SER A 264 6.58 -13.32 4.99
C SER A 264 7.85 -12.52 5.25
N GLY A 265 7.68 -11.27 5.63
CA GLY A 265 8.81 -10.41 5.98
C GLY A 265 8.42 -8.96 6.15
N GLU A 266 9.42 -8.12 6.25
CA GLU A 266 9.28 -6.67 6.38
C GLU A 266 9.56 -5.99 5.04
N VAL A 267 8.95 -4.81 4.87
CA VAL A 267 9.27 -3.85 3.80
C VAL A 267 9.94 -2.62 4.40
N GLY A 268 10.91 -2.06 3.69
CA GLY A 268 11.66 -0.91 4.15
C GLY A 268 12.04 0.05 3.03
N LEU A 269 12.41 1.27 3.46
CA LEU A 269 12.88 2.34 2.59
C LEU A 269 14.33 2.65 2.93
N PRO A 270 15.25 2.64 1.93
CA PRO A 270 16.65 2.97 2.18
C PRO A 270 16.82 4.49 2.34
N MET A 271 17.72 4.91 3.21
CA MET A 271 18.19 6.27 3.29
C MET A 271 19.28 6.52 2.23
N GLU A 272 19.20 7.64 1.52
CA GLU A 272 20.14 8.00 0.47
C GLU A 272 21.59 8.11 1.01
N ASN A 273 22.54 7.49 0.33
CA ASN A 273 23.97 7.48 0.69
C ASN A 273 24.25 7.00 2.11
N SER A 274 23.51 5.99 2.57
CA SER A 274 23.65 5.42 3.90
C SER A 274 23.28 3.94 3.88
N GLU A 275 23.73 3.20 4.90
CA GLU A 275 23.28 1.82 5.15
C GLU A 275 21.99 1.75 5.96
N LEU A 276 21.49 2.91 6.43
CA LEU A 276 20.26 2.95 7.22
C LEU A 276 19.04 2.68 6.37
N VAL A 277 18.13 1.90 6.92
CA VAL A 277 16.85 1.55 6.30
C VAL A 277 15.73 1.82 7.29
N LEU A 278 14.70 2.55 6.88
CA LEU A 278 13.48 2.71 7.66
C LEU A 278 12.61 1.45 7.50
N PRO A 279 12.38 0.66 8.57
CA PRO A 279 11.39 -0.40 8.53
C PRO A 279 9.99 0.21 8.47
N CYS A 280 9.19 -0.17 7.47
CA CYS A 280 7.88 0.47 7.24
C CYS A 280 6.72 -0.40 7.71
N GLY A 281 6.54 -1.56 7.11
CA GLY A 281 5.46 -2.49 7.39
C GLY A 281 5.90 -3.94 7.20
N ILE A 282 4.95 -4.85 7.32
CA ILE A 282 5.15 -6.28 7.11
C ILE A 282 4.24 -6.78 5.99
N TYR A 283 4.63 -7.90 5.38
CA TYR A 283 3.82 -8.59 4.39
C TYR A 283 3.77 -10.10 4.67
N GLY A 284 2.65 -10.72 4.27
CA GLY A 284 2.52 -12.13 4.04
C GLY A 284 2.14 -12.37 2.56
N ARG A 285 2.82 -13.29 1.88
CA ARG A 285 2.58 -13.67 0.49
C ARG A 285 2.36 -15.16 0.39
N TRP A 286 1.31 -15.52 -0.32
CA TRP A 286 1.12 -16.86 -0.84
C TRP A 286 1.19 -16.80 -2.36
N GLU A 287 1.84 -17.78 -2.99
CA GLU A 287 1.90 -17.95 -4.45
C GLU A 287 1.80 -19.40 -4.85
N LYS A 288 1.20 -19.64 -6.02
CA LYS A 288 1.05 -20.95 -6.62
C LYS A 288 2.40 -21.49 -7.12
#